data_fae3b1bdedc8aab663d58eb35d834904
#
_entry.id   fae3b1bdedc8aab663d58eb35d834904
#
_cell.length_a   1.000
_cell.length_b   1.000
_cell.length_c   1.000
_cell.angle_alpha   90.00
_cell.angle_beta   90.00
_cell.angle_gamma   90.00
#
_symmetry.space_group_name_H-M   'P 1'
#
loop_
_entity.id
_entity.type
_entity.pdbx_description
1 polymer ?
#
loop_
_entity_poly.entity_id
_entity_poly.type
_entity_poly.pdbx_seq_one_letter_code
_entity_poly.pdbx_strand_id
1 'polypeptide(L)'
;MKIGITCYPTYGGSGAVATELGIALAERGHEVHFVTYQQPFRLPAFLPRVFFHEVDVVRYPLFEYPPYDLALAVRMHQVVRLHALDLIHAHYAIPHATSAWIAREMLEDSGSDVKIITTLHGTDITLVGQDPSFKPITKFSIERSDGLTAVSHFLKEQTYRAFGCTGCAVEVIHNFVDPNIYARSAYPRLLKAQYGGDRAILMHVSNFRPVKRVRDIIRIFAKVRQSLPSVLVMVGDGPERVQAEDEANELGVEREVFFLGKIDAVAPLLANADLFLLPSESESFGLSALEALACGVPVVASRAGGIPEVVRDGVTGALREVGDVDAMAAAATSILTDRALWSAMSEAAASDARARFSTDDIVSRYEAFYERTLG
;
A
#
# COMPACT_ATOMS: atom_id res chain seq x y z
N MET A 1 -5.94 -8.76 22.93
CA MET A 1 -5.02 -9.74 22.28
C MET A 1 -3.61 -9.19 22.31
N LYS A 2 -2.61 -10.07 22.27
CA LYS A 2 -1.19 -9.77 22.09
C LYS A 2 -0.78 -10.20 20.68
N ILE A 3 -0.45 -9.25 19.84
CA ILE A 3 -0.33 -9.43 18.39
C ILE A 3 1.10 -9.14 17.96
N GLY A 4 1.77 -10.12 17.36
CA GLY A 4 3.02 -9.89 16.65
C GLY A 4 2.73 -9.45 15.22
N ILE A 5 3.36 -8.36 14.74
CA ILE A 5 3.27 -7.91 13.34
C ILE A 5 4.67 -7.94 12.72
N THR A 6 4.76 -8.57 11.55
CA THR A 6 5.98 -8.55 10.74
C THR A 6 5.69 -8.09 9.32
N CYS A 7 6.53 -7.20 8.81
CA CYS A 7 6.36 -6.58 7.50
C CYS A 7 7.70 -6.07 6.96
N TYR A 8 7.72 -5.62 5.70
CA TYR A 8 8.82 -4.79 5.22
C TYR A 8 8.70 -3.39 5.83
N PRO A 9 9.67 -2.95 6.65
CA PRO A 9 9.61 -1.66 7.35
C PRO A 9 9.94 -0.45 6.47
N THR A 10 10.01 -0.65 5.15
CA THR A 10 10.44 0.35 4.16
C THR A 10 9.27 1.13 3.58
N TYR A 11 9.60 2.22 2.83
CA TYR A 11 8.64 2.97 2.04
C TYR A 11 7.91 2.06 1.04
N GLY A 12 6.62 1.89 1.23
CA GLY A 12 5.75 1.08 0.37
C GLY A 12 4.38 0.88 0.99
N GLY A 13 3.38 0.62 0.15
CA GLY A 13 2.00 0.50 0.60
C GLY A 13 1.78 -0.58 1.66
N SER A 14 2.44 -1.74 1.52
CA SER A 14 2.29 -2.84 2.48
C SER A 14 2.87 -2.54 3.86
N GLY A 15 4.05 -1.89 3.90
CA GLY A 15 4.66 -1.47 5.18
C GLY A 15 3.83 -0.40 5.88
N ALA A 16 3.31 0.58 5.13
CA ALA A 16 2.42 1.60 5.66
C ALA A 16 1.14 0.98 6.26
N VAL A 17 0.47 0.09 5.51
CA VAL A 17 -0.75 -0.60 5.97
C VAL A 17 -0.50 -1.43 7.22
N ALA A 18 0.60 -2.21 7.26
CA ALA A 18 0.97 -3.01 8.42
C ALA A 18 1.19 -2.13 9.67
N THR A 19 1.87 -1.00 9.49
CA THR A 19 2.15 -0.06 10.58
C THR A 19 0.88 0.62 11.07
N GLU A 20 0.07 1.15 10.17
CA GLU A 20 -1.20 1.81 10.51
C GLU A 20 -2.20 0.84 11.15
N LEU A 21 -2.24 -0.43 10.70
CA LEU A 21 -3.02 -1.48 11.36
C LEU A 21 -2.57 -1.72 12.80
N GLY A 22 -1.27 -1.85 13.02
CA GLY A 22 -0.73 -2.06 14.37
C GLY A 22 -0.99 -0.87 15.31
N ILE A 23 -0.90 0.37 14.79
CA ILE A 23 -1.25 1.58 15.55
C ILE A 23 -2.73 1.55 15.94
N ALA A 24 -3.62 1.33 14.98
CA ALA A 24 -5.05 1.31 15.22
C ALA A 24 -5.48 0.19 16.19
N LEU A 25 -4.87 -1.00 16.09
CA LEU A 25 -5.09 -2.09 17.05
C LEU A 25 -4.64 -1.71 18.47
N ALA A 26 -3.50 -1.05 18.61
CA ALA A 26 -3.01 -0.60 19.91
C ALA A 26 -3.93 0.47 20.54
N GLU A 27 -4.44 1.40 19.74
CA GLU A 27 -5.43 2.41 20.17
C GLU A 27 -6.74 1.75 20.65
N ARG A 28 -7.09 0.58 20.11
CA ARG A 28 -8.24 -0.23 20.54
C ARG A 28 -7.95 -1.14 21.73
N GLY A 29 -6.74 -1.04 22.31
CA GLY A 29 -6.36 -1.69 23.56
C GLY A 29 -5.63 -3.02 23.41
N HIS A 30 -5.28 -3.43 22.18
CA HIS A 30 -4.42 -4.59 21.94
C HIS A 30 -2.95 -4.27 22.27
N GLU A 31 -2.16 -5.28 22.62
CA GLU A 31 -0.71 -5.18 22.76
C GLU A 31 -0.06 -5.61 21.43
N VAL A 32 0.71 -4.72 20.81
CA VAL A 32 1.25 -4.92 19.45
C VAL A 32 2.77 -4.94 19.48
N HIS A 33 3.35 -5.99 18.92
CA HIS A 33 4.77 -6.25 18.85
C HIS A 33 5.24 -6.28 17.39
N PHE A 34 5.90 -5.21 16.92
CA PHE A 34 6.53 -5.22 15.62
C PHE A 34 7.87 -5.97 15.66
N VAL A 35 8.03 -6.96 14.77
CA VAL A 35 9.27 -7.74 14.63
C VAL A 35 9.81 -7.54 13.23
N THR A 36 10.78 -6.65 13.06
CA THR A 36 11.33 -6.22 11.76
C THR A 36 12.80 -5.81 11.91
N TYR A 37 13.55 -5.68 10.79
CA TYR A 37 14.99 -5.34 10.82
C TYR A 37 15.30 -3.85 11.04
N GLN A 38 14.29 -2.99 11.06
CA GLN A 38 14.36 -1.58 11.44
C GLN A 38 12.98 -1.10 11.87
N GLN A 39 12.91 0.04 12.53
CA GLN A 39 11.64 0.61 12.93
C GLN A 39 10.72 0.80 11.70
N PRO A 40 9.48 0.31 11.74
CA PRO A 40 8.55 0.44 10.63
C PRO A 40 8.32 1.89 10.23
N PHE A 41 8.23 2.12 8.92
CA PHE A 41 7.86 3.40 8.36
C PHE A 41 6.52 3.89 8.92
N ARG A 42 6.42 5.17 9.26
CA ARG A 42 5.28 5.82 9.95
C ARG A 42 5.05 5.42 11.41
N LEU A 43 5.83 4.51 11.99
CA LEU A 43 5.67 4.20 13.40
C LEU A 43 6.24 5.34 14.26
N PRO A 44 5.45 5.97 15.16
CA PRO A 44 5.93 6.97 16.09
C PRO A 44 7.03 6.41 17.01
N ALA A 45 7.92 7.27 17.49
CA ALA A 45 8.99 6.86 18.40
C ALA A 45 8.47 6.28 19.73
N PHE A 46 7.28 6.68 20.14
CA PHE A 46 6.58 6.14 21.30
C PHE A 46 5.07 6.10 21.04
N LEU A 47 4.49 4.94 21.30
CA LEU A 47 3.03 4.74 21.34
C LEU A 47 2.72 3.73 22.45
N PRO A 48 1.78 4.01 23.38
CA PRO A 48 1.36 3.04 24.38
C PRO A 48 0.93 1.71 23.76
N ARG A 49 1.31 0.58 24.40
CA ARG A 49 0.99 -0.80 23.97
C ARG A 49 1.64 -1.22 22.64
N VAL A 50 2.57 -0.44 22.09
CA VAL A 50 3.35 -0.81 20.91
C VAL A 50 4.80 -1.01 21.28
N PHE A 51 5.34 -2.16 20.88
CA PHE A 51 6.72 -2.56 21.16
C PHE A 51 7.43 -2.87 19.84
N PHE A 52 8.67 -2.44 19.73
CA PHE A 52 9.50 -2.73 18.57
C PHE A 52 10.62 -3.71 18.96
N HIS A 53 10.77 -4.76 18.18
CA HIS A 53 11.79 -5.77 18.36
C HIS A 53 12.63 -5.86 17.09
N GLU A 54 13.80 -5.29 17.14
CA GLU A 54 14.73 -5.32 16.02
C GLU A 54 15.25 -6.73 15.74
N VAL A 55 15.28 -7.11 14.48
CA VAL A 55 15.89 -8.35 13.98
C VAL A 55 17.32 -8.04 13.59
N ASP A 56 18.25 -8.42 14.45
CA ASP A 56 19.66 -8.28 14.18
C ASP A 56 20.16 -9.46 13.31
N VAL A 57 20.76 -9.13 12.17
CA VAL A 57 21.28 -10.13 11.22
C VAL A 57 22.79 -10.12 11.26
N VAL A 58 23.37 -11.14 11.91
CA VAL A 58 24.82 -11.29 12.05
C VAL A 58 25.46 -11.50 10.66
N ARG A 59 26.43 -10.65 10.33
CA ARG A 59 27.28 -10.81 9.15
C ARG A 59 28.37 -11.83 9.47
N TYR A 60 28.24 -13.02 8.91
CA TYR A 60 29.27 -14.05 9.01
C TYR A 60 29.97 -14.23 7.66
N PRO A 61 31.32 -14.28 7.61
CA PRO A 61 32.08 -14.25 6.35
C PRO A 61 31.74 -15.36 5.36
N LEU A 62 31.25 -16.51 5.83
CA LEU A 62 30.84 -17.64 4.96
C LEU A 62 29.44 -17.48 4.37
N PHE A 63 28.65 -16.50 4.83
CA PHE A 63 27.35 -16.20 4.24
C PHE A 63 27.52 -15.12 3.17
N GLU A 64 27.40 -15.50 1.92
CA GLU A 64 27.34 -14.54 0.81
C GLU A 64 26.20 -13.55 1.01
N TYR A 65 25.03 -14.07 1.43
CA TYR A 65 23.85 -13.28 1.80
C TYR A 65 23.47 -13.64 3.24
N PRO A 66 23.40 -12.66 4.15
CA PRO A 66 22.94 -12.90 5.52
C PRO A 66 21.52 -13.46 5.52
N PRO A 67 21.24 -14.59 6.20
CA PRO A 67 19.92 -15.25 6.20
C PRO A 67 18.93 -14.50 7.10
N TYR A 68 18.34 -13.43 6.56
CA TYR A 68 17.38 -12.60 7.28
C TYR A 68 16.16 -13.38 7.76
N ASP A 69 15.65 -14.27 6.94
CA ASP A 69 14.48 -15.11 7.22
C ASP A 69 14.67 -16.00 8.45
N LEU A 70 15.85 -16.59 8.62
CA LEU A 70 16.22 -17.39 9.81
C LEU A 70 16.36 -16.50 11.05
N ALA A 71 17.02 -15.35 10.93
CA ALA A 71 17.15 -14.40 12.04
C ALA A 71 15.77 -13.88 12.48
N LEU A 72 14.88 -13.61 11.53
CA LEU A 72 13.48 -13.20 11.79
C LEU A 72 12.73 -14.31 12.53
N ALA A 73 12.84 -15.57 12.11
CA ALA A 73 12.20 -16.70 12.76
C ALA A 73 12.65 -16.84 14.23
N VAL A 74 13.95 -16.76 14.48
CA VAL A 74 14.51 -16.80 15.84
C VAL A 74 13.99 -15.64 16.70
N ARG A 75 13.94 -14.42 16.13
CA ARG A 75 13.44 -13.27 16.86
C ARG A 75 11.95 -13.39 17.17
N MET A 76 11.13 -13.84 16.22
CA MET A 76 9.70 -14.14 16.47
C MET A 76 9.52 -15.17 17.56
N HIS A 77 10.26 -16.30 17.51
CA HIS A 77 10.23 -17.30 18.55
C HIS A 77 10.52 -16.72 19.94
N GLN A 78 11.56 -15.86 20.07
CA GLN A 78 11.91 -15.19 21.33
C GLN A 78 10.77 -14.28 21.82
N VAL A 79 10.19 -13.48 20.91
CA VAL A 79 9.13 -12.51 21.25
C VAL A 79 7.85 -13.25 21.67
N VAL A 80 7.46 -14.31 20.96
CA VAL A 80 6.31 -15.15 21.32
C VAL A 80 6.48 -15.72 22.74
N ARG A 81 7.64 -16.31 23.03
CA ARG A 81 7.93 -16.90 24.36
C ARG A 81 7.93 -15.85 25.48
N LEU A 82 8.55 -14.69 25.23
CA LEU A 82 8.73 -13.67 26.27
C LEU A 82 7.43 -12.93 26.59
N HIS A 83 6.61 -12.69 25.58
CA HIS A 83 5.40 -11.87 25.71
C HIS A 83 4.11 -12.68 25.66
N ALA A 84 4.17 -13.99 25.40
CA ALA A 84 3.02 -14.87 25.24
C ALA A 84 2.03 -14.30 24.19
N LEU A 85 2.50 -14.14 22.93
CA LEU A 85 1.67 -13.65 21.85
C LEU A 85 0.56 -14.65 21.51
N ASP A 86 -0.65 -14.14 21.25
CA ASP A 86 -1.79 -14.93 20.81
C ASP A 86 -1.66 -15.32 19.33
N LEU A 87 -1.15 -14.37 18.50
CA LEU A 87 -0.97 -14.56 17.07
C LEU A 87 0.21 -13.79 16.52
N ILE A 88 0.72 -14.24 15.35
CA ILE A 88 1.64 -13.49 14.48
C ILE A 88 0.90 -13.13 13.20
N HIS A 89 0.80 -11.85 12.89
CA HIS A 89 0.29 -11.36 11.62
C HIS A 89 1.46 -11.02 10.67
N ALA A 90 1.66 -11.88 9.69
CA ALA A 90 2.67 -11.72 8.66
C ALA A 90 2.09 -10.96 7.47
N HIS A 91 2.70 -9.83 7.13
CA HIS A 91 2.43 -9.12 5.88
C HIS A 91 3.39 -9.62 4.82
N TYR A 92 2.92 -10.39 3.88
CA TYR A 92 3.54 -11.21 2.84
C TYR A 92 3.73 -12.70 3.19
N ALA A 93 3.47 -13.55 2.20
CA ALA A 93 3.71 -14.98 2.30
C ALA A 93 5.19 -15.30 2.50
N ILE A 94 6.07 -14.61 1.77
CA ILE A 94 7.52 -14.73 1.88
C ILE A 94 8.19 -13.35 2.06
N PRO A 95 9.20 -13.24 2.92
CA PRO A 95 9.74 -14.27 3.85
C PRO A 95 8.94 -14.37 5.16
N HIS A 96 7.98 -13.45 5.42
CA HIS A 96 7.42 -13.21 6.74
C HIS A 96 6.60 -14.39 7.27
N ALA A 97 5.64 -14.93 6.48
CA ALA A 97 4.86 -16.09 6.92
C ALA A 97 5.71 -17.36 7.01
N THR A 98 6.70 -17.52 6.12
CA THR A 98 7.67 -18.64 6.21
C THR A 98 8.42 -18.57 7.52
N SER A 99 8.96 -17.40 7.89
CA SER A 99 9.68 -17.20 9.15
C SER A 99 8.78 -17.39 10.37
N ALA A 100 7.51 -16.97 10.30
CA ALA A 100 6.54 -17.18 11.35
C ALA A 100 6.24 -18.66 11.55
N TRP A 101 6.12 -19.43 10.46
CA TRP A 101 5.95 -20.89 10.54
C TRP A 101 7.16 -21.56 11.19
N ILE A 102 8.40 -21.22 10.78
CA ILE A 102 9.62 -21.74 11.42
C ILE A 102 9.63 -21.40 12.92
N ALA A 103 9.28 -20.16 13.28
CA ALA A 103 9.21 -19.74 14.69
C ALA A 103 8.22 -20.57 15.48
N ARG A 104 7.06 -20.93 14.91
CA ARG A 104 6.05 -21.79 15.54
C ARG A 104 6.56 -23.22 15.73
N GLU A 105 7.19 -23.82 14.73
CA GLU A 105 7.77 -25.15 14.86
C GLU A 105 8.84 -25.21 15.97
N MET A 106 9.62 -24.14 16.17
CA MET A 106 10.57 -24.02 17.27
C MET A 106 9.89 -23.91 18.66
N LEU A 107 8.59 -23.69 18.71
CA LEU A 107 7.81 -23.57 19.94
C LEU A 107 7.10 -24.87 20.36
N GLU A 108 7.12 -25.94 19.54
CA GLU A 108 6.38 -27.19 19.78
C GLU A 108 6.61 -27.74 21.18
N ASP A 109 7.85 -27.70 21.68
CA ASP A 109 8.19 -28.20 23.04
C ASP A 109 7.71 -27.26 24.17
N SER A 110 7.26 -26.04 23.85
CA SER A 110 6.88 -25.04 24.85
C SER A 110 5.38 -25.04 25.21
N GLY A 111 4.55 -25.79 24.47
CA GLY A 111 3.09 -25.81 24.62
C GLY A 111 2.41 -24.50 24.14
N SER A 112 3.10 -23.66 23.38
CA SER A 112 2.54 -22.44 22.80
C SER A 112 1.77 -22.78 21.52
N ASP A 113 0.52 -22.30 21.41
CA ASP A 113 -0.33 -22.46 20.20
C ASP A 113 -0.51 -21.11 19.50
N VAL A 114 0.61 -20.42 19.17
CA VAL A 114 0.55 -19.15 18.45
C VAL A 114 -0.02 -19.34 17.04
N LYS A 115 -1.07 -18.59 16.69
CA LYS A 115 -1.68 -18.63 15.36
C LYS A 115 -0.93 -17.74 14.37
N ILE A 116 -0.90 -18.15 13.11
CA ILE A 116 -0.27 -17.40 12.02
C ILE A 116 -1.34 -16.91 11.08
N ILE A 117 -1.44 -15.58 10.95
CA ILE A 117 -2.31 -14.92 9.98
C ILE A 117 -1.42 -14.26 8.93
N THR A 118 -1.76 -14.41 7.66
CA THR A 118 -1.00 -13.83 6.55
C THR A 118 -1.88 -12.94 5.69
N THR A 119 -1.47 -11.67 5.54
CA THR A 119 -2.05 -10.76 4.55
C THR A 119 -1.19 -10.73 3.30
N LEU A 120 -1.81 -11.06 2.15
CA LEU A 120 -1.21 -11.02 0.83
C LEU A 120 -1.31 -9.60 0.25
N HIS A 121 -0.18 -9.06 -0.25
CA HIS A 121 -0.09 -7.67 -0.72
C HIS A 121 0.11 -7.52 -2.23
N GLY A 122 0.50 -8.59 -2.92
CA GLY A 122 0.59 -8.62 -4.37
C GLY A 122 1.96 -9.03 -4.92
N THR A 123 3.05 -8.38 -4.56
CA THR A 123 4.39 -8.74 -5.06
C THR A 123 4.74 -10.19 -4.75
N ASP A 124 4.33 -10.69 -3.60
CA ASP A 124 4.44 -12.09 -3.17
C ASP A 124 3.60 -13.07 -4.01
N ILE A 125 2.58 -12.58 -4.71
CA ILE A 125 1.67 -13.41 -5.50
C ILE A 125 1.92 -13.24 -7.00
N THR A 126 2.04 -12.00 -7.48
CA THR A 126 2.03 -11.69 -8.91
C THR A 126 3.42 -11.57 -9.52
N LEU A 127 4.46 -11.40 -8.71
CA LEU A 127 5.83 -11.19 -9.17
C LEU A 127 6.79 -12.22 -8.58
N VAL A 128 7.26 -12.00 -7.34
CA VAL A 128 8.27 -12.86 -6.72
C VAL A 128 7.75 -14.28 -6.50
N GLY A 129 6.51 -14.42 -6.05
CA GLY A 129 5.89 -15.73 -5.83
C GLY A 129 5.66 -16.55 -7.10
N GLN A 130 5.78 -15.96 -8.30
CA GLN A 130 5.70 -16.68 -9.57
C GLN A 130 7.06 -17.23 -10.04
N ASP A 131 8.16 -16.72 -9.50
CA ASP A 131 9.50 -17.22 -9.82
C ASP A 131 9.61 -18.69 -9.41
N PRO A 132 10.11 -19.58 -10.29
CA PRO A 132 10.23 -21.01 -9.99
C PRO A 132 11.04 -21.32 -8.71
N SER A 133 11.99 -20.48 -8.33
CA SER A 133 12.79 -20.62 -7.11
C SER A 133 12.02 -20.27 -5.83
N PHE A 134 10.96 -19.44 -5.92
CA PHE A 134 10.15 -19.01 -4.78
C PHE A 134 8.74 -19.59 -4.75
N LYS A 135 8.20 -20.02 -5.90
CA LYS A 135 6.82 -20.48 -6.00
C LYS A 135 6.47 -21.62 -5.03
N PRO A 136 7.30 -22.68 -4.86
CA PRO A 136 6.97 -23.77 -3.92
C PRO A 136 6.91 -23.31 -2.47
N ILE A 137 7.85 -22.45 -2.04
CA ILE A 137 7.89 -21.96 -0.65
C ILE A 137 6.78 -20.95 -0.38
N THR A 138 6.41 -20.14 -1.38
CA THR A 138 5.27 -19.22 -1.28
C THR A 138 3.97 -19.98 -1.09
N LYS A 139 3.75 -21.04 -1.91
CA LYS A 139 2.59 -21.93 -1.76
C LYS A 139 2.56 -22.57 -0.38
N PHE A 140 3.68 -23.12 0.06
CA PHE A 140 3.82 -23.73 1.38
C PHE A 140 3.43 -22.74 2.49
N SER A 141 3.94 -21.52 2.45
CA SER A 141 3.66 -20.50 3.47
C SER A 141 2.18 -20.10 3.51
N ILE A 142 1.53 -20.00 2.34
CA ILE A 142 0.10 -19.76 2.22
C ILE A 142 -0.69 -20.91 2.88
N GLU A 143 -0.36 -22.17 2.57
CA GLU A 143 -1.06 -23.34 3.06
C GLU A 143 -0.83 -23.63 4.55
N ARG A 144 0.21 -23.07 5.17
CA ARG A 144 0.56 -23.23 6.59
C ARG A 144 0.08 -22.09 7.49
N SER A 145 -0.55 -21.07 6.93
CA SER A 145 -1.19 -20.01 7.69
C SER A 145 -2.54 -20.48 8.21
N ASP A 146 -2.85 -20.15 9.47
CA ASP A 146 -4.14 -20.47 10.11
C ASP A 146 -5.26 -19.57 9.58
N GLY A 147 -4.90 -18.34 9.18
CA GLY A 147 -5.80 -17.39 8.53
C GLY A 147 -5.12 -16.68 7.37
N LEU A 148 -5.88 -16.45 6.27
CA LEU A 148 -5.38 -15.79 5.07
C LEU A 148 -6.27 -14.62 4.69
N THR A 149 -5.67 -13.46 4.46
CA THR A 149 -6.36 -12.32 3.88
C THR A 149 -5.67 -11.82 2.62
N ALA A 150 -6.43 -11.19 1.73
CA ALA A 150 -5.92 -10.48 0.57
C ALA A 150 -6.50 -9.07 0.55
N VAL A 151 -5.71 -8.10 0.05
CA VAL A 151 -6.09 -6.69 0.03
C VAL A 151 -7.15 -6.35 -1.03
N SER A 152 -7.50 -7.30 -1.91
CA SER A 152 -8.51 -7.11 -2.97
C SER A 152 -9.06 -8.45 -3.45
N HIS A 153 -10.24 -8.43 -4.07
CA HIS A 153 -10.80 -9.58 -4.77
C HIS A 153 -9.91 -10.01 -5.95
N PHE A 154 -9.35 -9.02 -6.67
CA PHE A 154 -8.37 -9.30 -7.71
C PHE A 154 -7.21 -10.15 -7.18
N LEU A 155 -6.60 -9.77 -6.07
CA LEU A 155 -5.44 -10.49 -5.53
C LEU A 155 -5.82 -11.88 -5.00
N LYS A 156 -6.99 -12.01 -4.38
CA LYS A 156 -7.57 -13.32 -3.99
C LYS A 156 -7.66 -14.26 -5.19
N GLU A 157 -8.25 -13.81 -6.30
CA GLU A 157 -8.39 -14.60 -7.52
C GLU A 157 -7.02 -14.96 -8.13
N GLN A 158 -6.07 -14.01 -8.14
CA GLN A 158 -4.71 -14.27 -8.60
C GLN A 158 -4.02 -15.34 -7.74
N THR A 159 -4.24 -15.32 -6.42
CA THR A 159 -3.68 -16.32 -5.51
C THR A 159 -4.18 -17.73 -5.85
N TYR A 160 -5.49 -17.89 -6.03
CA TYR A 160 -6.06 -19.18 -6.41
C TYR A 160 -5.55 -19.68 -7.77
N ARG A 161 -5.46 -18.80 -8.77
CA ARG A 161 -4.94 -19.14 -10.10
C ARG A 161 -3.47 -19.53 -10.08
N ALA A 162 -2.67 -18.79 -9.32
CA ALA A 162 -1.22 -18.97 -9.29
C ALA A 162 -0.77 -20.23 -8.54
N PHE A 163 -1.43 -20.53 -7.43
CA PHE A 163 -0.98 -21.57 -6.51
C PHE A 163 -1.89 -22.80 -6.44
N GLY A 164 -3.06 -22.78 -7.07
CA GLY A 164 -3.99 -23.92 -7.10
C GLY A 164 -4.39 -24.35 -5.68
N CYS A 165 -4.51 -23.40 -4.76
CA CYS A 165 -4.78 -23.65 -3.35
C CYS A 165 -6.23 -24.08 -3.16
N THR A 166 -6.48 -25.38 -3.03
CA THR A 166 -7.84 -25.94 -2.94
C THR A 166 -8.41 -25.95 -1.52
N GLY A 167 -7.57 -25.74 -0.50
CA GLY A 167 -7.95 -25.75 0.93
C GLY A 167 -7.85 -24.40 1.63
N CYS A 168 -7.40 -23.35 0.92
CA CYS A 168 -7.18 -22.02 1.53
C CYS A 168 -8.43 -21.16 1.42
N ALA A 169 -9.00 -20.77 2.53
CA ALA A 169 -10.04 -19.75 2.57
C ALA A 169 -9.40 -18.36 2.67
N VAL A 170 -9.25 -17.65 1.55
CA VAL A 170 -8.72 -16.28 1.55
C VAL A 170 -9.88 -15.31 1.76
N GLU A 171 -9.88 -14.57 2.86
CA GLU A 171 -10.82 -13.47 3.10
C GLU A 171 -10.29 -12.18 2.49
N VAL A 172 -11.18 -11.38 1.87
CA VAL A 172 -10.78 -10.06 1.37
C VAL A 172 -11.01 -9.03 2.45
N ILE A 173 -9.91 -8.46 2.95
CA ILE A 173 -9.92 -7.29 3.83
C ILE A 173 -9.12 -6.21 3.13
N HIS A 174 -9.81 -5.17 2.64
CA HIS A 174 -9.18 -4.09 1.89
C HIS A 174 -8.21 -3.28 2.75
N ASN A 175 -7.27 -2.60 2.10
CA ASN A 175 -6.51 -1.54 2.76
C ASN A 175 -7.44 -0.40 3.16
N PHE A 176 -6.98 0.45 4.07
CA PHE A 176 -7.77 1.51 4.68
C PHE A 176 -6.98 2.81 4.78
N VAL A 177 -7.68 3.86 5.13
CA VAL A 177 -7.11 5.18 5.43
C VAL A 177 -7.81 5.77 6.66
N ASP A 178 -7.08 6.58 7.43
CA ASP A 178 -7.69 7.41 8.46
C ASP A 178 -8.33 8.65 7.82
N PRO A 179 -9.67 8.77 7.85
CA PRO A 179 -10.37 9.89 7.24
C PRO A 179 -10.13 11.24 7.95
N ASN A 180 -9.50 11.25 9.13
CA ASN A 180 -9.10 12.47 9.82
C ASN A 180 -7.74 12.96 9.33
N ILE A 181 -6.84 12.04 8.95
CA ILE A 181 -5.53 12.35 8.37
C ILE A 181 -5.70 12.68 6.88
N TYR A 182 -6.41 11.82 6.13
CA TYR A 182 -6.65 12.03 4.71
C TYR A 182 -7.93 12.83 4.48
N ALA A 183 -7.87 14.12 4.79
CA ALA A 183 -8.98 15.05 4.58
C ALA A 183 -8.46 16.37 4.00
N ARG A 184 -9.14 16.86 2.94
CA ARG A 184 -8.77 18.14 2.30
C ARG A 184 -8.78 19.32 3.26
N SER A 185 -9.73 19.33 4.20
CA SER A 185 -9.87 20.39 5.20
C SER A 185 -8.84 20.36 6.32
N ALA A 186 -8.10 19.25 6.47
CA ALA A 186 -7.11 19.10 7.54
C ALA A 186 -5.82 19.90 7.29
N TYR A 187 -5.58 20.37 6.06
CA TYR A 187 -4.31 20.96 5.68
C TYR A 187 -4.45 22.31 4.95
N PRO A 188 -3.53 23.25 5.19
CA PRO A 188 -3.46 24.50 4.44
C PRO A 188 -3.05 24.26 2.99
N ARG A 189 -3.44 25.15 2.09
CA ARG A 189 -3.17 25.04 0.64
C ARG A 189 -1.73 25.46 0.27
N LEU A 190 -0.72 24.88 0.90
CA LEU A 190 0.68 25.25 0.71
C LEU A 190 1.20 24.98 -0.71
N LEU A 191 0.87 23.82 -1.27
CA LEU A 191 1.28 23.51 -2.65
C LEU A 191 0.64 24.46 -3.67
N LYS A 192 -0.62 24.83 -3.43
CA LYS A 192 -1.31 25.81 -4.26
C LYS A 192 -0.58 27.15 -4.24
N ALA A 193 -0.13 27.60 -3.08
CA ALA A 193 0.65 28.83 -2.94
C ALA A 193 2.05 28.73 -3.59
N GLN A 194 2.72 27.59 -3.48
CA GLN A 194 4.11 27.44 -3.91
C GLN A 194 4.23 27.12 -5.41
N TYR A 195 3.40 26.22 -5.93
CA TYR A 195 3.51 25.70 -7.30
C TYR A 195 2.30 26.01 -8.17
N GLY A 196 1.10 25.99 -7.58
CA GLY A 196 -0.15 26.08 -8.30
C GLY A 196 -0.51 27.52 -8.71
N GLY A 197 -0.61 28.44 -7.76
CA GLY A 197 -1.32 29.70 -7.98
C GLY A 197 -2.75 29.41 -8.42
N ASP A 198 -3.14 29.94 -9.59
CA ASP A 198 -4.44 29.66 -10.21
C ASP A 198 -4.44 28.41 -11.12
N ARG A 199 -3.29 27.73 -11.27
CA ARG A 199 -3.14 26.53 -12.10
C ARG A 199 -3.70 25.30 -11.40
N ALA A 200 -4.19 24.32 -12.15
CA ALA A 200 -4.56 23.01 -11.63
C ALA A 200 -3.33 22.21 -11.17
N ILE A 201 -3.43 21.50 -10.06
CA ILE A 201 -2.37 20.61 -9.55
C ILE A 201 -2.76 19.17 -9.83
N LEU A 202 -2.05 18.53 -10.78
CA LEU A 202 -2.08 17.09 -10.96
C LEU A 202 -1.01 16.46 -10.06
N MET A 203 -1.28 15.28 -9.53
CA MET A 203 -0.35 14.59 -8.62
C MET A 203 -0.24 13.11 -8.92
N HIS A 204 0.95 12.57 -8.65
CA HIS A 204 1.23 11.14 -8.61
C HIS A 204 2.11 10.79 -7.41
N VAL A 205 1.84 9.64 -6.79
CA VAL A 205 2.62 9.10 -5.66
C VAL A 205 2.94 7.64 -5.92
N SER A 206 4.22 7.30 -6.05
CA SER A 206 4.67 5.90 -6.17
C SER A 206 6.18 5.72 -5.96
N ASN A 207 6.65 4.48 -6.06
CA ASN A 207 8.06 4.09 -6.01
C ASN A 207 8.73 4.04 -7.40
N PHE A 208 8.21 4.72 -8.39
CA PHE A 208 8.71 4.89 -9.77
C PHE A 208 9.32 3.62 -10.40
N ARG A 209 8.65 2.48 -10.22
CA ARG A 209 9.00 1.22 -10.90
C ARG A 209 8.31 1.14 -12.28
N PRO A 210 8.82 0.33 -13.22
CA PRO A 210 8.25 0.21 -14.57
C PRO A 210 6.73 -0.03 -14.57
N VAL A 211 6.22 -0.87 -13.67
CA VAL A 211 4.79 -1.15 -13.52
C VAL A 211 3.94 0.10 -13.23
N LYS A 212 4.55 1.19 -12.74
CA LYS A 212 3.85 2.46 -12.45
C LYS A 212 3.70 3.35 -13.68
N ARG A 213 4.42 3.04 -14.78
CA ARG A 213 4.33 3.75 -16.07
C ARG A 213 4.49 5.28 -15.92
N VAL A 214 5.50 5.68 -15.15
CA VAL A 214 5.69 7.11 -14.80
C VAL A 214 5.90 8.02 -16.02
N ARG A 215 6.44 7.50 -17.13
CA ARG A 215 6.54 8.23 -18.41
C ARG A 215 5.16 8.57 -18.97
N ASP A 216 4.18 7.67 -18.85
CA ASP A 216 2.81 7.96 -19.31
C ASP A 216 2.16 9.06 -18.47
N ILE A 217 2.52 9.22 -17.18
CA ILE A 217 2.04 10.33 -16.36
C ILE A 217 2.49 11.65 -16.97
N ILE A 218 3.77 11.74 -17.37
CA ILE A 218 4.31 12.94 -18.04
C ILE A 218 3.61 13.20 -19.37
N ARG A 219 3.37 12.16 -20.18
CA ARG A 219 2.64 12.26 -21.46
C ARG A 219 1.19 12.73 -21.28
N ILE A 220 0.48 12.15 -20.30
CA ILE A 220 -0.87 12.58 -19.95
C ILE A 220 -0.86 14.06 -19.53
N PHE A 221 0.06 14.43 -18.64
CA PHE A 221 0.20 15.82 -18.17
C PHE A 221 0.50 16.79 -19.31
N ALA A 222 1.42 16.46 -20.22
CA ALA A 222 1.77 17.31 -21.36
C ALA A 222 0.54 17.62 -22.24
N LYS A 223 -0.35 16.63 -22.45
CA LYS A 223 -1.61 16.82 -23.18
C LYS A 223 -2.62 17.67 -22.40
N VAL A 224 -2.79 17.43 -21.10
CA VAL A 224 -3.65 18.25 -20.22
C VAL A 224 -3.18 19.71 -20.21
N ARG A 225 -1.85 19.93 -20.12
CA ARG A 225 -1.21 21.24 -20.08
C ARG A 225 -1.50 22.09 -21.33
N GLN A 226 -1.72 21.47 -22.49
CA GLN A 226 -2.13 22.17 -23.71
C GLN A 226 -3.55 22.77 -23.62
N SER A 227 -4.41 22.19 -22.77
CA SER A 227 -5.83 22.57 -22.64
C SER A 227 -6.09 23.55 -21.49
N LEU A 228 -5.31 23.44 -20.39
CA LEU A 228 -5.50 24.31 -19.22
C LEU A 228 -4.17 24.55 -18.48
N PRO A 229 -3.99 25.73 -17.86
CA PRO A 229 -2.83 26.02 -17.01
C PRO A 229 -2.76 25.03 -15.85
N SER A 230 -1.71 24.21 -15.81
CA SER A 230 -1.56 23.15 -14.81
C SER A 230 -0.10 22.92 -14.46
N VAL A 231 0.12 22.23 -13.35
CA VAL A 231 1.41 21.72 -12.87
C VAL A 231 1.25 20.27 -12.45
N LEU A 232 2.35 19.50 -12.54
CA LEU A 232 2.42 18.13 -12.11
C LEU A 232 3.37 17.99 -10.91
N VAL A 233 2.91 17.38 -9.84
CA VAL A 233 3.71 17.08 -8.66
C VAL A 233 3.91 15.56 -8.58
N MET A 234 5.17 15.14 -8.69
CA MET A 234 5.61 13.75 -8.64
C MET A 234 6.24 13.46 -7.28
N VAL A 235 5.58 12.62 -6.47
CA VAL A 235 6.05 12.24 -5.13
C VAL A 235 6.54 10.80 -5.15
N GLY A 236 7.73 10.59 -4.64
CA GLY A 236 8.41 9.30 -4.62
C GLY A 236 9.71 9.31 -5.39
N ASP A 237 10.29 8.13 -5.52
CA ASP A 237 11.58 7.93 -6.19
C ASP A 237 11.70 6.48 -6.65
N GLY A 238 12.56 6.22 -7.62
CA GLY A 238 12.80 4.87 -8.13
C GLY A 238 13.51 4.83 -9.47
N PRO A 239 13.68 3.62 -10.04
CA PRO A 239 14.51 3.42 -11.23
C PRO A 239 14.03 4.17 -12.48
N GLU A 240 12.73 4.50 -12.57
CA GLU A 240 12.15 5.21 -13.73
C GLU A 240 12.18 6.75 -13.59
N ARG A 241 12.83 7.29 -12.53
CA ARG A 241 12.85 8.74 -12.30
C ARG A 241 13.54 9.50 -13.41
N VAL A 242 14.75 9.06 -13.76
CA VAL A 242 15.55 9.74 -14.83
C VAL A 242 14.80 9.74 -16.15
N GLN A 243 14.20 8.61 -16.52
CA GLN A 243 13.40 8.50 -17.74
C GLN A 243 12.18 9.40 -17.73
N ALA A 244 11.58 9.66 -16.56
CA ALA A 244 10.46 10.61 -16.44
C ALA A 244 10.93 12.07 -16.57
N GLU A 245 12.10 12.41 -16.03
CA GLU A 245 12.72 13.72 -16.18
C GLU A 245 13.11 13.99 -17.65
N ASP A 246 13.70 12.99 -18.34
CA ASP A 246 14.02 13.06 -19.77
C ASP A 246 12.74 13.25 -20.61
N GLU A 247 11.69 12.47 -20.35
CA GLU A 247 10.40 12.60 -21.04
C GLU A 247 9.79 14.00 -20.87
N ALA A 248 9.91 14.59 -19.66
CA ALA A 248 9.42 15.95 -19.40
C ALA A 248 10.19 17.00 -20.22
N ASN A 249 11.51 16.84 -20.34
CA ASN A 249 12.36 17.69 -21.18
C ASN A 249 12.01 17.54 -22.68
N GLU A 250 11.87 16.31 -23.17
CA GLU A 250 11.53 16.03 -24.58
C GLU A 250 10.16 16.63 -24.98
N LEU A 251 9.21 16.63 -24.04
CA LEU A 251 7.87 17.21 -24.23
C LEU A 251 7.78 18.71 -23.91
N GLY A 252 8.87 19.35 -23.43
CA GLY A 252 8.93 20.76 -23.10
C GLY A 252 8.05 21.20 -21.95
N VAL A 253 7.86 20.31 -20.96
CA VAL A 253 7.03 20.56 -19.76
C VAL A 253 7.84 20.51 -18.46
N GLU A 254 9.16 20.46 -18.53
CA GLU A 254 10.08 20.30 -17.39
C GLU A 254 9.91 21.39 -16.32
N ARG A 255 9.47 22.60 -16.73
CA ARG A 255 9.26 23.73 -15.80
C ARG A 255 7.99 23.63 -14.98
N GLU A 256 7.05 22.82 -15.39
CA GLU A 256 5.76 22.60 -14.73
C GLU A 256 5.68 21.22 -14.03
N VAL A 257 6.75 20.40 -14.09
CA VAL A 257 6.85 19.09 -13.41
C VAL A 257 7.80 19.19 -12.22
N PHE A 258 7.29 18.91 -11.03
CA PHE A 258 8.04 19.00 -9.78
C PHE A 258 8.23 17.63 -9.13
N PHE A 259 9.46 17.12 -9.12
CA PHE A 259 9.82 15.88 -8.46
C PHE A 259 10.25 16.15 -7.01
N LEU A 260 9.42 15.78 -6.04
CA LEU A 260 9.64 16.07 -4.62
C LEU A 260 10.46 14.99 -3.89
N GLY A 261 10.75 13.86 -4.55
CA GLY A 261 11.42 12.75 -3.88
C GLY A 261 10.50 12.00 -2.90
N LYS A 262 11.10 11.23 -2.00
CA LYS A 262 10.38 10.45 -0.98
C LYS A 262 9.89 11.38 0.13
N ILE A 263 8.59 11.31 0.41
CA ILE A 263 7.91 12.10 1.44
C ILE A 263 7.16 11.15 2.39
N ASP A 264 7.36 11.29 3.69
CA ASP A 264 6.76 10.42 4.70
C ASP A 264 5.26 10.66 4.85
N ALA A 265 4.86 11.93 4.93
CA ALA A 265 3.48 12.33 5.09
C ALA A 265 2.94 12.87 3.75
N VAL A 266 2.26 12.03 2.98
CA VAL A 266 1.69 12.43 1.68
C VAL A 266 0.34 13.13 1.78
N ALA A 267 -0.39 12.96 2.87
CA ALA A 267 -1.72 13.54 3.07
C ALA A 267 -1.77 15.07 2.90
N PRO A 268 -0.80 15.87 3.46
CA PRO A 268 -0.78 17.32 3.24
C PRO A 268 -0.61 17.72 1.77
N LEU A 269 0.09 16.89 0.99
CA LEU A 269 0.29 17.12 -0.44
C LEU A 269 -0.97 16.75 -1.22
N LEU A 270 -1.53 15.56 -0.99
CA LEU A 270 -2.76 15.09 -1.62
C LEU A 270 -3.94 16.02 -1.37
N ALA A 271 -4.07 16.55 -0.16
CA ALA A 271 -5.13 17.53 0.18
C ALA A 271 -5.09 18.80 -0.68
N ASN A 272 -3.97 19.08 -1.33
CA ASN A 272 -3.78 20.23 -2.22
C ASN A 272 -3.97 19.91 -3.72
N ALA A 273 -4.03 18.62 -4.09
CA ALA A 273 -4.18 18.21 -5.48
C ALA A 273 -5.60 18.44 -6.01
N ASP A 274 -5.69 18.71 -7.30
CA ASP A 274 -6.96 18.84 -8.02
C ASP A 274 -7.30 17.54 -8.77
N LEU A 275 -6.30 16.73 -9.15
CA LEU A 275 -6.48 15.44 -9.81
C LEU A 275 -5.30 14.51 -9.46
N PHE A 276 -5.57 13.22 -9.32
CA PHE A 276 -4.55 12.19 -9.12
C PHE A 276 -4.44 11.28 -10.35
N LEU A 277 -3.21 10.98 -10.79
CA LEU A 277 -2.93 10.13 -11.95
C LEU A 277 -2.34 8.80 -11.50
N LEU A 278 -2.91 7.67 -11.93
CA LEU A 278 -2.42 6.32 -11.64
C LEU A 278 -2.51 5.40 -12.87
N PRO A 279 -1.69 5.62 -13.93
CA PRO A 279 -1.73 4.82 -15.16
C PRO A 279 -1.00 3.48 -15.04
N SER A 280 -0.92 2.91 -13.84
CA SER A 280 -0.19 1.69 -13.55
C SER A 280 -0.64 0.53 -14.44
N GLU A 281 0.30 -0.31 -14.85
CA GLU A 281 0.03 -1.55 -15.61
C GLU A 281 -0.67 -2.59 -14.74
N SER A 282 -0.34 -2.64 -13.46
CA SER A 282 -0.97 -3.52 -12.48
C SER A 282 -0.85 -2.92 -11.08
N GLU A 283 -1.91 -3.09 -10.29
CA GLU A 283 -1.97 -2.74 -8.87
C GLU A 283 -2.69 -3.86 -8.12
N SER A 284 -2.18 -4.22 -6.96
CA SER A 284 -2.88 -5.19 -6.11
C SER A 284 -4.14 -4.60 -5.49
N PHE A 285 -4.13 -3.28 -5.21
CA PHE A 285 -5.25 -2.54 -4.64
C PHE A 285 -5.30 -1.09 -5.15
N GLY A 286 -4.19 -0.35 -5.05
CA GLY A 286 -4.13 1.08 -5.39
C GLY A 286 -4.24 1.98 -4.16
N LEU A 287 -3.43 1.73 -3.12
CA LEU A 287 -3.47 2.50 -1.87
C LEU A 287 -3.32 4.01 -2.10
N SER A 288 -2.41 4.44 -2.98
CA SER A 288 -2.23 5.87 -3.29
C SER A 288 -3.46 6.51 -3.96
N ALA A 289 -4.22 5.73 -4.74
CA ALA A 289 -5.52 6.19 -5.24
C ALA A 289 -6.53 6.34 -4.10
N LEU A 290 -6.59 5.38 -3.16
CA LEU A 290 -7.47 5.48 -1.99
C LEU A 290 -7.11 6.71 -1.13
N GLU A 291 -5.82 6.95 -0.87
CA GLU A 291 -5.34 8.12 -0.13
C GLU A 291 -5.75 9.44 -0.82
N ALA A 292 -5.68 9.49 -2.16
CA ALA A 292 -6.14 10.63 -2.94
C ALA A 292 -7.67 10.82 -2.86
N LEU A 293 -8.45 9.73 -3.04
CA LEU A 293 -9.92 9.77 -2.93
C LEU A 293 -10.36 10.24 -1.54
N ALA A 294 -9.73 9.77 -0.47
CA ALA A 294 -10.05 10.20 0.89
C ALA A 294 -9.82 11.70 1.09
N CYS A 295 -8.82 12.29 0.44
CA CYS A 295 -8.63 13.74 0.37
C CYS A 295 -9.63 14.45 -0.57
N GLY A 296 -10.61 13.75 -1.14
CA GLY A 296 -11.54 14.31 -2.12
C GLY A 296 -10.87 14.70 -3.45
N VAL A 297 -9.85 13.97 -3.87
CA VAL A 297 -9.16 14.17 -5.15
C VAL A 297 -9.64 13.13 -6.15
N PRO A 298 -10.32 13.54 -7.23
CA PRO A 298 -10.71 12.62 -8.30
C PRO A 298 -9.48 11.92 -8.91
N VAL A 299 -9.63 10.64 -9.28
CA VAL A 299 -8.54 9.81 -9.78
C VAL A 299 -8.76 9.45 -11.25
N VAL A 300 -7.76 9.67 -12.09
CA VAL A 300 -7.70 9.07 -13.43
C VAL A 300 -6.68 7.94 -13.39
N ALA A 301 -7.13 6.71 -13.66
CA ALA A 301 -6.31 5.52 -13.50
C ALA A 301 -6.54 4.49 -14.60
N SER A 302 -5.63 3.52 -14.66
CA SER A 302 -5.81 2.33 -15.50
C SER A 302 -6.91 1.42 -14.93
N ARG A 303 -7.68 0.77 -15.79
CA ARG A 303 -8.60 -0.32 -15.45
C ARG A 303 -7.81 -1.62 -15.26
N ALA A 304 -6.98 -1.69 -14.22
CA ALA A 304 -6.04 -2.78 -14.01
C ALA A 304 -6.00 -3.25 -12.56
N GLY A 305 -5.88 -4.55 -12.37
CA GLY A 305 -5.72 -5.15 -11.04
C GLY A 305 -6.87 -4.83 -10.09
N GLY A 306 -6.52 -4.42 -8.87
CA GLY A 306 -7.47 -4.01 -7.82
C GLY A 306 -7.95 -2.55 -7.93
N ILE A 307 -7.45 -1.75 -8.88
CA ILE A 307 -7.88 -0.34 -9.03
C ILE A 307 -9.40 -0.18 -9.17
N PRO A 308 -10.12 -1.02 -9.96
CA PRO A 308 -11.57 -0.93 -10.07
C PRO A 308 -12.35 -1.21 -8.78
N GLU A 309 -11.71 -1.81 -7.78
CA GLU A 309 -12.30 -2.00 -6.45
C GLU A 309 -12.25 -0.73 -5.62
N VAL A 310 -11.34 0.20 -5.94
CA VAL A 310 -11.11 1.46 -5.24
C VAL A 310 -11.78 2.62 -5.96
N VAL A 311 -11.52 2.76 -7.27
CA VAL A 311 -12.02 3.88 -8.09
C VAL A 311 -13.31 3.48 -8.80
N ARG A 312 -14.38 4.23 -8.55
CA ARG A 312 -15.68 4.04 -9.24
C ARG A 312 -15.72 4.92 -10.49
N ASP A 313 -15.64 4.25 -11.66
CA ASP A 313 -15.63 4.91 -12.97
C ASP A 313 -16.82 5.83 -13.17
N GLY A 314 -16.59 7.08 -13.55
CA GLY A 314 -17.60 8.12 -13.71
C GLY A 314 -18.16 8.72 -12.41
N VAL A 315 -17.77 8.20 -11.22
CA VAL A 315 -18.28 8.65 -9.93
C VAL A 315 -17.20 9.29 -9.05
N THR A 316 -16.10 8.56 -8.80
CA THR A 316 -14.98 9.06 -7.99
C THR A 316 -13.73 9.37 -8.83
N GLY A 317 -13.84 9.13 -10.14
CA GLY A 317 -12.75 9.33 -11.10
C GLY A 317 -13.07 8.69 -12.43
N ALA A 318 -12.04 8.43 -13.24
CA ALA A 318 -12.18 7.81 -14.56
C ALA A 318 -11.19 6.65 -14.72
N LEU A 319 -11.67 5.50 -15.20
CA LEU A 319 -10.87 4.33 -15.53
C LEU A 319 -10.71 4.20 -17.04
N ARG A 320 -9.48 4.00 -17.52
CA ARG A 320 -9.14 3.80 -18.94
C ARG A 320 -8.25 2.59 -19.10
N GLU A 321 -8.12 2.10 -20.32
CA GLU A 321 -7.24 0.97 -20.61
C GLU A 321 -5.77 1.31 -20.32
N VAL A 322 -5.00 0.29 -19.95
CA VAL A 322 -3.56 0.46 -19.67
C VAL A 322 -2.85 1.00 -20.91
N GLY A 323 -2.12 2.10 -20.77
CA GLY A 323 -1.37 2.73 -21.85
C GLY A 323 -2.17 3.65 -22.76
N ASP A 324 -3.49 3.78 -22.55
CA ASP A 324 -4.31 4.74 -23.29
C ASP A 324 -4.13 6.16 -22.74
N VAL A 325 -2.97 6.73 -23.05
CA VAL A 325 -2.57 8.09 -22.65
C VAL A 325 -3.57 9.14 -23.15
N ASP A 326 -4.10 8.96 -24.35
CA ASP A 326 -5.03 9.92 -24.96
C ASP A 326 -6.37 9.96 -24.23
N ALA A 327 -6.96 8.79 -23.96
CA ALA A 327 -8.21 8.73 -23.23
C ALA A 327 -8.07 9.17 -21.75
N MET A 328 -6.90 8.89 -21.13
CA MET A 328 -6.62 9.38 -19.78
C MET A 328 -6.47 10.91 -19.74
N ALA A 329 -5.76 11.51 -20.72
CA ALA A 329 -5.60 12.95 -20.83
C ALA A 329 -6.94 13.65 -21.11
N ALA A 330 -7.76 13.09 -21.99
CA ALA A 330 -9.10 13.60 -22.28
C ALA A 330 -10.00 13.57 -21.03
N ALA A 331 -9.98 12.45 -20.27
CA ALA A 331 -10.73 12.34 -19.02
C ALA A 331 -10.24 13.35 -17.96
N ALA A 332 -8.92 13.49 -17.79
CA ALA A 332 -8.33 14.45 -16.87
C ALA A 332 -8.72 15.90 -17.22
N THR A 333 -8.63 16.25 -18.51
CA THR A 333 -9.03 17.58 -19.02
C THR A 333 -10.51 17.84 -18.75
N SER A 334 -11.39 16.88 -19.08
CA SER A 334 -12.84 17.01 -18.87
C SER A 334 -13.17 17.26 -17.37
N ILE A 335 -12.56 16.48 -16.46
CA ILE A 335 -12.78 16.65 -15.02
C ILE A 335 -12.29 18.02 -14.55
N LEU A 336 -11.12 18.47 -15.00
CA LEU A 336 -10.49 19.71 -14.52
C LEU A 336 -11.13 20.99 -15.10
N THR A 337 -11.73 20.93 -16.30
CA THR A 337 -12.37 22.07 -16.96
C THR A 337 -13.83 22.24 -16.59
N ASP A 338 -14.52 21.16 -16.16
CA ASP A 338 -15.88 21.22 -15.67
C ASP A 338 -15.91 21.27 -14.12
N ARG A 339 -16.09 22.46 -13.58
CA ARG A 339 -16.10 22.68 -12.13
C ARG A 339 -17.24 21.94 -11.42
N ALA A 340 -18.39 21.75 -12.04
CA ALA A 340 -19.51 21.06 -11.46
C ALA A 340 -19.21 19.54 -11.37
N LEU A 341 -18.69 18.98 -12.44
CA LEU A 341 -18.23 17.59 -12.49
C LEU A 341 -17.13 17.32 -11.45
N TRP A 342 -16.12 18.20 -11.41
CA TRP A 342 -15.03 18.10 -10.44
C TRP A 342 -15.55 18.11 -8.99
N SER A 343 -16.44 19.05 -8.67
CA SER A 343 -17.00 19.17 -7.32
C SER A 343 -17.80 17.93 -6.92
N ALA A 344 -18.65 17.43 -7.81
CA ALA A 344 -19.43 16.22 -7.59
C ALA A 344 -18.52 14.98 -7.40
N MET A 345 -17.50 14.82 -8.23
CA MET A 345 -16.53 13.71 -8.09
C MET A 345 -15.70 13.84 -6.81
N SER A 346 -15.30 15.05 -6.43
CA SER A 346 -14.51 15.31 -5.21
C SER A 346 -15.31 14.94 -3.96
N GLU A 347 -16.56 15.32 -3.90
CA GLU A 347 -17.46 14.97 -2.78
C GLU A 347 -17.72 13.45 -2.73
N ALA A 348 -18.02 12.85 -3.88
CA ALA A 348 -18.24 11.43 -4.00
C ALA A 348 -16.98 10.63 -3.60
N ALA A 349 -15.79 11.08 -3.99
CA ALA A 349 -14.52 10.44 -3.66
C ALA A 349 -14.29 10.37 -2.15
N ALA A 350 -14.41 11.51 -1.46
CA ALA A 350 -14.23 11.57 -0.01
C ALA A 350 -15.30 10.73 0.75
N SER A 351 -16.55 10.80 0.30
CA SER A 351 -17.65 10.04 0.89
C SER A 351 -17.49 8.53 0.70
N ASP A 352 -17.14 8.08 -0.52
CA ASP A 352 -16.96 6.66 -0.85
C ASP A 352 -15.75 6.07 -0.10
N ALA A 353 -14.62 6.78 -0.05
CA ALA A 353 -13.44 6.35 0.70
C ALA A 353 -13.76 6.17 2.19
N ARG A 354 -14.45 7.12 2.80
CA ARG A 354 -14.85 7.05 4.21
C ARG A 354 -15.83 5.90 4.47
N ALA A 355 -16.80 5.69 3.60
CA ALA A 355 -17.85 4.68 3.79
C ALA A 355 -17.33 3.24 3.59
N ARG A 356 -16.28 3.02 2.80
CA ARG A 356 -15.83 1.68 2.41
C ARG A 356 -14.48 1.28 2.97
N PHE A 357 -13.65 2.26 3.33
CA PHE A 357 -12.24 2.03 3.62
C PHE A 357 -11.77 2.80 4.86
N SER A 358 -12.68 3.13 5.78
CA SER A 358 -12.31 3.79 7.03
C SER A 358 -11.50 2.84 7.93
N THR A 359 -10.56 3.41 8.69
CA THR A 359 -9.79 2.65 9.68
C THR A 359 -10.69 1.87 10.62
N ASP A 360 -11.76 2.48 11.13
CA ASP A 360 -12.64 1.86 12.11
C ASP A 360 -13.32 0.60 11.57
N ASP A 361 -13.87 0.65 10.35
CA ASP A 361 -14.57 -0.48 9.75
C ASP A 361 -13.60 -1.61 9.40
N ILE A 362 -12.45 -1.26 8.79
CA ILE A 362 -11.50 -2.28 8.34
C ILE A 362 -10.77 -2.93 9.52
N VAL A 363 -10.37 -2.16 10.53
CA VAL A 363 -9.73 -2.72 11.74
C VAL A 363 -10.69 -3.63 12.50
N SER A 364 -11.98 -3.27 12.60
CA SER A 364 -13.01 -4.16 13.20
C SER A 364 -13.14 -5.49 12.44
N ARG A 365 -12.96 -5.49 11.11
CA ARG A 365 -12.95 -6.74 10.33
C ARG A 365 -11.70 -7.57 10.62
N TYR A 366 -10.54 -6.96 10.83
CA TYR A 366 -9.33 -7.68 11.26
C TYR A 366 -9.51 -8.26 12.66
N GLU A 367 -10.06 -7.50 13.62
CA GLU A 367 -10.35 -8.00 14.96
C GLU A 367 -11.27 -9.23 14.92
N ALA A 368 -12.38 -9.14 14.20
CA ALA A 368 -13.30 -10.27 14.03
C ALA A 368 -12.64 -11.46 13.31
N PHE A 369 -11.72 -11.21 12.36
CA PHE A 369 -10.96 -12.26 11.70
C PHE A 369 -9.98 -12.94 12.65
N TYR A 370 -9.30 -12.18 13.52
CA TYR A 370 -8.40 -12.72 14.54
C TYR A 370 -9.14 -13.57 15.54
N GLU A 371 -10.26 -13.08 16.06
CA GLU A 371 -11.09 -13.83 17.02
C GLU A 371 -11.55 -15.18 16.45
N ARG A 372 -12.03 -15.20 15.20
CA ARG A 372 -12.41 -16.47 14.54
C ARG A 372 -11.24 -17.43 14.32
N THR A 373 -10.03 -16.90 14.13
CA THR A 373 -8.83 -17.72 13.91
C THR A 373 -8.29 -18.28 15.21
N LEU A 374 -8.49 -17.58 16.30
CA LEU A 374 -8.07 -18.02 17.65
C LEU A 374 -9.02 -19.07 18.25
N GLY A 375 -10.31 -19.11 17.85
CA GLY A 375 -11.33 -20.06 18.26
C GLY A 375 -12.27 -19.46 19.28
#